data_0a3b5e6f033c85db711978a1395d1d2a
#
_entry.id   0a3b5e6f033c85db711978a1395d1d2a
#
_cell.length_a   1.000
_cell.length_b   1.000
_cell.length_c   1.000
_cell.angle_alpha   90.00
_cell.angle_beta   90.00
_cell.angle_gamma   90.00
#
_symmetry.space_group_name_H-M   'P 1'
#
loop_
_entity.id
_entity.type
_entity.pdbx_description
1 polymer ?
#
loop_
_entity_poly.entity_id
_entity_poly.type
_entity_poly.pdbx_seq_one_letter_code
_entity_poly.pdbx_strand_id
1 'polypeptide(L)'
;MAAISRKQFLIRATGSMLPSLFSSEGAVMTVTGPIRPDELGITLAHEHILVDFIGADRITDKRWNRDAVTTRVLPYLLEAKKEGVRSFVECTPAYLGRDPLLLQSLSTQTGIRFITNTGYYGAVQNKYLPAHALNASEGELASAWIAEYKNGIGKTGIKPGFIKIGVDADDKGLSTVHRKLIRAAGKTHKQTGLTIYSHTGKAAPALEQIDLLVRENVSPQAFVWVHAQAEKDQQQYLVALKTGAWVSLDGMTGDYEDYVRKLVFLKANGWLHKVLISHDAGWYRPGEVNGGEIHGYTDIFKHIKPALRVNGFTDDDINQLMIRNPANALTIRIRH
;
A
#
# COMPACT_ATOMS: atom_id res chain seq x y z
N MET A 1 54.88 44.82 -27.99
CA MET A 1 54.52 43.90 -26.94
C MET A 1 53.03 44.04 -26.73
N ALA A 2 52.23 43.09 -27.21
CA ALA A 2 50.76 43.20 -27.24
C ALA A 2 50.16 42.49 -26.00
N ALA A 3 49.27 43.17 -25.31
CA ALA A 3 48.55 42.64 -24.15
C ALA A 3 47.36 41.79 -24.61
N ILE A 4 47.30 40.54 -24.15
CA ILE A 4 46.23 39.59 -24.42
C ILE A 4 45.10 39.79 -23.41
N SER A 5 43.92 40.18 -23.92
CA SER A 5 42.68 40.33 -23.16
C SER A 5 42.08 38.97 -22.84
N ARG A 6 41.81 38.70 -21.55
CA ARG A 6 41.06 37.56 -21.07
C ARG A 6 39.55 37.83 -21.24
N LYS A 7 38.91 37.19 -22.23
CA LYS A 7 37.44 37.05 -22.27
C LYS A 7 37.03 35.89 -21.38
N GLN A 8 36.36 36.20 -20.28
CA GLN A 8 35.70 35.21 -19.46
C GLN A 8 34.44 34.67 -20.18
N PHE A 9 34.44 33.40 -20.48
CA PHE A 9 33.26 32.69 -20.95
C PHE A 9 32.41 32.30 -19.74
N LEU A 10 31.30 33.04 -19.49
CA LEU A 10 30.25 32.62 -18.58
C LEU A 10 29.34 31.62 -19.31
N ILE A 11 29.55 30.36 -19.07
CA ILE A 11 28.56 29.33 -19.43
C ILE A 11 27.44 29.40 -18.40
N ARG A 12 26.33 30.02 -18.75
CA ARG A 12 25.06 29.87 -18.03
C ARG A 12 24.51 28.47 -18.34
N ALA A 13 24.65 27.53 -17.40
CA ALA A 13 23.91 26.31 -17.42
C ALA A 13 22.46 26.64 -17.02
N THR A 14 21.62 26.96 -18.01
CA THR A 14 20.16 26.89 -17.83
C THR A 14 19.74 25.44 -17.86
N GLY A 15 19.76 24.82 -16.69
CA GLY A 15 19.12 23.54 -16.50
C GLY A 15 17.60 23.71 -16.59
N SER A 16 17.06 23.64 -17.81
CA SER A 16 15.63 23.41 -17.99
C SER A 16 15.34 21.99 -17.50
N MET A 17 14.77 21.87 -16.31
CA MET A 17 14.05 20.66 -15.92
C MET A 17 12.89 20.51 -16.90
N LEU A 18 13.05 19.68 -17.92
CA LEU A 18 11.95 19.17 -18.70
C LEU A 18 11.02 18.43 -17.73
N PRO A 19 9.73 18.77 -17.62
CA PRO A 19 8.80 17.95 -16.88
C PRO A 19 8.80 16.56 -17.53
N SER A 20 9.04 15.54 -16.73
CA SER A 20 9.04 14.14 -17.18
C SER A 20 7.70 13.84 -17.86
N LEU A 21 7.73 13.59 -19.15
CA LEU A 21 6.60 13.15 -19.99
C LEU A 21 6.20 11.67 -19.72
N PHE A 22 6.52 11.14 -18.55
CA PHE A 22 6.01 9.82 -18.18
C PHE A 22 4.53 9.95 -17.83
N SER A 23 3.69 9.41 -18.72
CA SER A 23 2.31 9.07 -18.39
C SER A 23 2.34 8.23 -17.09
N SER A 24 1.53 8.57 -16.11
CA SER A 24 1.38 7.76 -14.89
C SER A 24 0.74 6.40 -15.18
N GLU A 25 0.14 6.23 -16.35
CA GLU A 25 -0.39 4.95 -16.82
C GLU A 25 0.76 4.00 -17.15
N GLY A 26 0.69 2.79 -16.59
CA GLY A 26 1.75 1.79 -16.70
C GLY A 26 2.93 1.98 -15.72
N ALA A 27 2.91 3.02 -14.88
CA ALA A 27 3.91 3.28 -13.84
C ALA A 27 3.43 2.82 -12.46
N VAL A 28 4.34 2.79 -11.49
CA VAL A 28 4.04 2.74 -10.06
C VAL A 28 4.37 4.09 -9.44
N MET A 29 3.43 4.68 -8.69
CA MET A 29 3.63 5.96 -8.03
C MET A 29 4.25 5.77 -6.66
N THR A 30 5.43 6.36 -6.44
CA THR A 30 6.10 6.42 -5.14
C THR A 30 6.05 7.82 -4.55
N VAL A 31 6.44 7.97 -3.29
CA VAL A 31 6.53 9.29 -2.62
C VAL A 31 7.59 10.22 -3.23
N THR A 32 8.47 9.69 -4.06
CA THR A 32 9.51 10.45 -4.79
C THR A 32 9.23 10.60 -6.28
N GLY A 33 8.06 10.14 -6.73
CA GLY A 33 7.62 10.21 -8.13
C GLY A 33 7.35 8.85 -8.76
N PRO A 34 6.92 8.82 -10.03
CA PRO A 34 6.62 7.59 -10.74
C PRO A 34 7.90 6.83 -11.11
N ILE A 35 7.81 5.49 -11.06
CA ILE A 35 8.86 4.57 -11.49
C ILE A 35 8.26 3.51 -12.41
N ARG A 36 9.09 2.82 -13.19
CA ARG A 36 8.67 1.63 -13.92
C ARG A 36 8.37 0.47 -12.96
N PRO A 37 7.41 -0.42 -13.27
CA PRO A 37 7.09 -1.56 -12.40
C PRO A 37 8.27 -2.49 -12.12
N ASP A 38 9.18 -2.67 -13.07
CA ASP A 38 10.39 -3.51 -12.93
C ASP A 38 11.44 -2.91 -11.96
N GLU A 39 11.33 -1.61 -11.64
CA GLU A 39 12.20 -0.94 -10.68
C GLU A 39 11.78 -1.16 -9.22
N LEU A 40 10.59 -1.70 -8.96
CA LEU A 40 10.13 -1.95 -7.59
C LEU A 40 11.08 -2.89 -6.82
N GLY A 41 11.54 -3.97 -7.45
CA GLY A 41 12.35 -4.99 -6.79
C GLY A 41 11.59 -5.73 -5.68
N ILE A 42 12.28 -6.28 -4.70
CA ILE A 42 11.66 -6.95 -3.55
C ILE A 42 10.79 -5.93 -2.80
N THR A 43 9.49 -6.21 -2.71
CA THR A 43 8.48 -5.30 -2.18
C THR A 43 7.73 -5.95 -1.03
N LEU A 44 7.65 -5.25 0.10
CA LEU A 44 6.73 -5.57 1.18
C LEU A 44 5.39 -4.91 0.87
N ALA A 45 4.37 -5.73 0.63
CA ALA A 45 3.12 -5.30 -0.01
C ALA A 45 2.09 -4.70 0.96
N HIS A 46 2.34 -4.72 2.26
CA HIS A 46 1.48 -4.15 3.30
C HIS A 46 2.25 -3.95 4.60
N GLU A 47 2.67 -2.71 4.86
CA GLU A 47 3.39 -2.35 6.07
C GLU A 47 2.94 -0.98 6.60
N HIS A 48 3.37 -0.65 7.81
CA HIS A 48 3.09 0.61 8.48
C HIS A 48 4.37 1.24 9.02
N ILE A 49 4.49 2.55 8.93
CA ILE A 49 5.53 3.33 9.60
C ILE A 49 4.98 3.93 10.89
N LEU A 50 3.85 4.59 10.80
CA LEU A 50 3.17 5.27 11.90
C LEU A 50 1.69 4.98 11.85
N VAL A 51 1.11 4.60 13.00
CA VAL A 51 -0.33 4.40 13.15
C VAL A 51 -0.80 5.08 14.44
N ASP A 52 -1.74 6.01 14.34
CA ASP A 52 -2.32 6.69 15.48
C ASP A 52 -3.79 6.27 15.70
N PHE A 53 -4.00 5.39 16.64
CA PHE A 53 -5.31 4.84 16.97
C PHE A 53 -6.22 5.79 17.79
N ILE A 54 -5.90 7.09 17.85
CA ILE A 54 -6.66 8.07 18.64
C ILE A 54 -8.10 8.25 18.13
N GLY A 55 -8.34 8.14 16.83
CA GLY A 55 -9.62 8.38 16.16
C GLY A 55 -9.59 9.62 15.26
N ALA A 56 -10.45 9.61 14.23
CA ALA A 56 -10.48 10.66 13.21
C ALA A 56 -10.87 12.04 13.72
N ASP A 57 -11.60 12.09 14.81
CA ASP A 57 -12.05 13.33 15.49
C ASP A 57 -10.93 14.04 16.24
N ARG A 58 -9.86 13.34 16.59
CA ARG A 58 -8.75 13.83 17.45
C ARG A 58 -7.40 13.84 16.77
N ILE A 59 -7.24 13.17 15.64
CA ILE A 59 -5.96 13.07 14.96
C ILE A 59 -5.57 14.40 14.31
N THR A 60 -4.31 14.80 14.50
CA THR A 60 -3.68 15.94 13.82
C THR A 60 -2.22 15.61 13.52
N ASP A 61 -1.62 16.30 12.56
CA ASP A 61 -0.19 16.19 12.22
C ASP A 61 0.77 16.66 13.33
N LYS A 62 0.23 17.32 14.37
CA LYS A 62 0.99 17.76 15.56
C LYS A 62 1.17 16.67 16.60
N ARG A 63 0.53 15.51 16.43
CA ARG A 63 0.58 14.42 17.41
C ARG A 63 1.90 13.65 17.41
N TRP A 64 2.70 13.79 16.37
CA TRP A 64 4.02 13.17 16.28
C TRP A 64 5.09 14.14 15.80
N ASN A 65 6.31 13.89 16.22
CA ASN A 65 7.50 14.55 15.69
C ASN A 65 8.16 13.62 14.67
N ARG A 66 8.31 14.07 13.42
CA ARG A 66 8.87 13.26 12.33
C ARG A 66 10.29 12.79 12.59
N ASP A 67 11.12 13.59 13.26
CA ASP A 67 12.50 13.21 13.57
C ASP A 67 12.54 12.10 14.62
N ALA A 68 11.68 12.18 15.64
CA ALA A 68 11.53 11.12 16.64
C ALA A 68 11.04 9.81 16.01
N VAL A 69 10.03 9.87 15.12
CA VAL A 69 9.56 8.70 14.37
C VAL A 69 10.70 8.14 13.53
N THR A 70 11.38 8.99 12.76
CA THR A 70 12.50 8.58 11.90
C THR A 70 13.59 7.88 12.72
N THR A 71 14.04 8.49 13.80
CA THR A 71 15.06 7.89 14.69
C THR A 71 14.66 6.51 15.18
N ARG A 72 13.38 6.32 15.50
CA ARG A 72 12.86 5.07 16.06
C ARG A 72 12.70 3.96 15.00
N VAL A 73 12.23 4.29 13.79
CA VAL A 73 11.90 3.30 12.75
C VAL A 73 13.07 3.00 11.81
N LEU A 74 14.02 3.92 11.66
CA LEU A 74 15.13 3.79 10.72
C LEU A 74 15.95 2.49 10.87
N PRO A 75 16.31 2.01 12.10
CA PRO A 75 17.04 0.76 12.25
C PRO A 75 16.31 -0.44 11.63
N TYR A 76 14.99 -0.55 11.78
CA TYR A 76 14.17 -1.62 11.23
C TYR A 76 14.09 -1.57 9.70
N LEU A 77 14.01 -0.37 9.14
CA LEU A 77 14.05 -0.17 7.68
C LEU A 77 15.40 -0.56 7.08
N LEU A 78 16.50 -0.21 7.76
CA LEU A 78 17.85 -0.60 7.33
C LEU A 78 18.07 -2.11 7.46
N GLU A 79 17.46 -2.78 8.44
CA GLU A 79 17.47 -4.24 8.54
C GLU A 79 16.72 -4.87 7.36
N ALA A 80 15.51 -4.41 7.05
CA ALA A 80 14.77 -4.86 5.88
C ALA A 80 15.55 -4.63 4.57
N LYS A 81 16.24 -3.49 4.46
CA LYS A 81 17.09 -3.19 3.31
C LYS A 81 18.25 -4.18 3.16
N LYS A 82 18.85 -4.65 4.26
CA LYS A 82 19.90 -5.69 4.25
C LYS A 82 19.37 -7.01 3.70
N GLU A 83 18.11 -7.33 3.94
CA GLU A 83 17.43 -8.49 3.35
C GLU A 83 17.07 -8.30 1.86
N GLY A 84 17.42 -7.16 1.28
CA GLY A 84 17.21 -6.85 -0.14
C GLY A 84 15.93 -6.12 -0.46
N VAL A 85 15.14 -5.69 0.54
CA VAL A 85 13.92 -4.92 0.33
C VAL A 85 14.24 -3.60 -0.38
N ARG A 86 13.48 -3.34 -1.44
CA ARG A 86 13.60 -2.14 -2.28
C ARG A 86 12.39 -1.22 -2.16
N SER A 87 11.22 -1.78 -1.87
CA SER A 87 9.98 -1.02 -1.85
C SER A 87 9.05 -1.44 -0.71
N PHE A 88 8.27 -0.48 -0.22
CA PHE A 88 7.28 -0.61 0.85
C PHE A 88 5.94 -0.04 0.39
N VAL A 89 4.89 -0.83 0.53
CA VAL A 89 3.51 -0.35 0.40
C VAL A 89 3.05 0.07 1.80
N GLU A 90 3.08 1.37 2.04
CA GLU A 90 2.70 1.94 3.33
C GLU A 90 1.18 2.11 3.38
N CYS A 91 0.53 1.29 4.20
CA CYS A 91 -0.92 1.09 4.20
C CYS A 91 -1.69 1.96 5.19
N THR A 92 -1.03 2.86 5.93
CA THR A 92 -1.71 3.76 6.87
C THR A 92 -2.53 4.80 6.11
N PRO A 93 -3.88 4.80 6.23
CA PRO A 93 -4.71 5.75 5.50
C PRO A 93 -4.79 7.11 6.20
N ALA A 94 -5.40 8.07 5.51
CA ALA A 94 -5.76 9.35 6.11
C ALA A 94 -6.59 9.13 7.40
N TYR A 95 -6.41 9.99 8.38
CA TYR A 95 -7.03 9.95 9.72
C TYR A 95 -6.64 8.75 10.60
N LEU A 96 -5.59 8.01 10.18
CA LEU A 96 -4.99 6.95 10.98
C LEU A 96 -3.47 7.12 11.14
N GLY A 97 -2.89 8.20 10.60
CA GLY A 97 -1.47 8.53 10.74
C GLY A 97 -0.70 8.67 9.42
N ARG A 98 -1.35 8.66 8.25
CA ARG A 98 -0.69 8.86 6.95
C ARG A 98 0.11 10.17 6.94
N ASP A 99 1.44 10.07 6.75
CA ASP A 99 2.33 11.23 6.66
C ASP A 99 3.27 11.12 5.43
N PRO A 100 2.87 11.63 4.26
CA PRO A 100 3.67 11.52 3.04
C PRO A 100 5.05 12.17 3.12
N LEU A 101 5.21 13.26 3.89
CA LEU A 101 6.50 13.94 4.05
C LEU A 101 7.48 13.10 4.89
N LEU A 102 6.99 12.42 5.93
CA LEU A 102 7.78 11.45 6.69
C LEU A 102 8.29 10.33 5.76
N LEU A 103 7.40 9.75 4.95
CA LEU A 103 7.76 8.68 4.02
C LEU A 103 8.77 9.15 2.97
N GLN A 104 8.63 10.36 2.45
CA GLN A 104 9.59 10.94 1.51
C GLN A 104 10.96 11.13 2.15
N SER A 105 11.02 11.62 3.40
CA SER A 105 12.26 11.74 4.17
C SER A 105 12.93 10.38 4.39
N LEU A 106 12.16 9.37 4.83
CA LEU A 106 12.65 8.01 5.01
C LEU A 106 13.13 7.40 3.69
N SER A 107 12.42 7.64 2.58
CA SER A 107 12.84 7.20 1.25
C SER A 107 14.21 7.77 0.86
N THR A 108 14.42 9.07 1.10
CA THR A 108 15.69 9.74 0.82
C THR A 108 16.82 9.17 1.66
N GLN A 109 16.59 8.91 2.94
CA GLN A 109 17.61 8.40 3.88
C GLN A 109 17.97 6.93 3.64
N THR A 110 16.99 6.11 3.29
CA THR A 110 17.18 4.65 3.14
C THR A 110 17.40 4.21 1.70
N GLY A 111 16.92 4.96 0.73
CA GLY A 111 16.81 4.55 -0.66
C GLY A 111 15.71 3.49 -0.90
N ILE A 112 14.87 3.20 0.11
CA ILE A 112 13.67 2.37 -0.04
C ILE A 112 12.58 3.23 -0.69
N ARG A 113 11.87 2.68 -1.66
CA ARG A 113 10.75 3.34 -2.33
C ARG A 113 9.47 3.12 -1.53
N PHE A 114 8.87 4.19 -1.03
CA PHE A 114 7.58 4.10 -0.34
C PHE A 114 6.44 4.42 -1.31
N ILE A 115 5.39 3.62 -1.24
CA ILE A 115 4.14 3.83 -1.96
C ILE A 115 3.08 4.19 -0.90
N THR A 116 2.56 5.41 -0.95
CA THR A 116 1.48 5.86 -0.06
C THR A 116 0.12 5.78 -0.75
N ASN A 117 -0.95 6.05 -0.03
CA ASN A 117 -2.32 5.81 -0.48
C ASN A 117 -3.21 7.05 -0.43
N THR A 118 -4.38 6.93 -1.07
CA THR A 118 -5.58 7.74 -0.83
C THR A 118 -6.69 6.84 -0.31
N GLY A 119 -7.81 7.41 0.10
CA GLY A 119 -8.93 6.64 0.64
C GLY A 119 -9.13 6.85 2.14
N TYR A 120 -10.20 6.25 2.67
CA TYR A 120 -10.55 6.33 4.09
C TYR A 120 -10.86 4.96 4.66
N TYR A 121 -10.52 4.78 5.93
CA TYR A 121 -10.64 3.51 6.64
C TYR A 121 -11.92 3.46 7.46
N GLY A 122 -12.88 2.62 7.03
CA GLY A 122 -14.20 2.48 7.65
C GLY A 122 -14.31 1.33 8.66
N ALA A 123 -13.30 0.48 8.81
CA ALA A 123 -13.34 -0.58 9.81
C ALA A 123 -13.25 -0.02 11.25
N VAL A 124 -13.41 -0.90 12.25
CA VAL A 124 -13.45 -0.55 13.67
C VAL A 124 -14.61 0.43 13.96
N GLN A 125 -15.81 0.08 13.48
CA GLN A 125 -17.05 0.84 13.68
C GLN A 125 -16.93 2.31 13.22
N ASN A 126 -16.24 2.54 12.11
CA ASN A 126 -15.99 3.87 11.52
C ASN A 126 -15.18 4.84 12.40
N LYS A 127 -14.48 4.37 13.44
CA LYS A 127 -13.70 5.21 14.37
C LYS A 127 -12.70 6.14 13.65
N TYR A 128 -12.20 5.72 12.50
CA TYR A 128 -11.19 6.44 11.72
C TYR A 128 -11.76 7.15 10.49
N LEU A 129 -13.09 7.23 10.38
CA LEU A 129 -13.74 8.05 9.37
C LEU A 129 -13.96 9.48 9.89
N PRO A 130 -13.53 10.50 9.13
CA PRO A 130 -13.85 11.88 9.51
C PRO A 130 -15.36 12.16 9.35
N ALA A 131 -15.88 13.07 10.15
CA ALA A 131 -17.32 13.38 10.16
C ALA A 131 -17.88 13.74 8.78
N HIS A 132 -17.11 14.46 7.95
CA HIS A 132 -17.54 14.78 6.59
C HIS A 132 -17.75 13.52 5.72
N ALA A 133 -16.96 12.46 5.91
CA ALA A 133 -17.09 11.23 5.12
C ALA A 133 -18.38 10.46 5.44
N LEU A 134 -18.94 10.63 6.64
CA LEU A 134 -20.23 10.04 7.01
C LEU A 134 -21.39 10.68 6.23
N ASN A 135 -21.30 11.98 5.96
CA ASN A 135 -22.35 12.76 5.29
C ASN A 135 -22.15 12.89 3.77
N ALA A 136 -20.90 12.83 3.30
CA ALA A 136 -20.59 12.94 1.88
C ALA A 136 -21.17 11.79 1.06
N SER A 137 -21.54 12.09 -0.16
CA SER A 137 -21.86 11.10 -1.19
C SER A 137 -20.62 10.33 -1.65
N GLU A 138 -20.83 9.19 -2.28
CA GLU A 138 -19.74 8.41 -2.91
C GLU A 138 -19.00 9.20 -4.01
N GLY A 139 -19.70 10.12 -4.70
CA GLY A 139 -19.12 10.99 -5.72
C GLY A 139 -18.19 12.05 -5.12
N GLU A 140 -18.57 12.67 -3.99
CA GLU A 140 -17.74 13.64 -3.28
C GLU A 140 -16.48 12.99 -2.70
N LEU A 141 -16.60 11.78 -2.11
CA LEU A 141 -15.44 11.02 -1.64
C LEU A 141 -14.48 10.69 -2.79
N ALA A 142 -15.01 10.17 -3.90
CA ALA A 142 -14.20 9.87 -5.07
C ALA A 142 -13.50 11.12 -5.62
N SER A 143 -14.20 12.26 -5.69
CA SER A 143 -13.64 13.53 -6.15
C SER A 143 -12.46 13.99 -5.29
N ALA A 144 -12.56 13.83 -3.96
CA ALA A 144 -11.47 14.16 -3.05
C ALA A 144 -10.25 13.25 -3.28
N TRP A 145 -10.44 11.93 -3.44
CA TRP A 145 -9.35 10.98 -3.67
C TRP A 145 -8.72 11.13 -5.06
N ILE A 146 -9.51 11.45 -6.07
CA ILE A 146 -9.02 11.79 -7.40
C ILE A 146 -8.20 13.10 -7.37
N ALA A 147 -8.63 14.08 -6.58
CA ALA A 147 -7.89 15.33 -6.41
C ALA A 147 -6.51 15.09 -5.75
N GLU A 148 -6.41 14.22 -4.74
CA GLU A 148 -5.11 13.80 -4.18
C GLU A 148 -4.20 13.16 -5.24
N TYR A 149 -4.74 12.31 -6.12
CA TYR A 149 -3.96 11.70 -7.20
C TYR A 149 -3.50 12.72 -8.25
N LYS A 150 -4.35 13.68 -8.62
CA LYS A 150 -4.01 14.68 -9.63
C LYS A 150 -3.05 15.75 -9.11
N ASN A 151 -3.32 16.25 -7.91
CA ASN A 151 -2.69 17.46 -7.36
C ASN A 151 -1.68 17.18 -6.24
N GLY A 152 -1.65 15.94 -5.70
CA GLY A 152 -0.90 15.57 -4.52
C GLY A 152 -1.72 15.64 -3.23
N ILE A 153 -1.28 14.90 -2.23
CA ILE A 153 -1.89 14.78 -0.90
C ILE A 153 -1.66 16.09 -0.12
N GLY A 154 -2.73 16.76 0.24
CA GLY A 154 -2.66 18.07 0.90
C GLY A 154 -1.88 19.09 0.06
N LYS A 155 -0.86 19.71 0.66
CA LYS A 155 0.04 20.68 -0.02
C LYS A 155 1.42 20.10 -0.31
N THR A 156 1.60 18.78 -0.24
CA THR A 156 2.92 18.14 -0.35
C THR A 156 3.39 17.93 -1.79
N GLY A 157 2.45 17.90 -2.75
CA GLY A 157 2.73 17.48 -4.13
C GLY A 157 2.96 15.97 -4.30
N ILE A 158 3.03 15.19 -3.20
CA ILE A 158 3.22 13.73 -3.22
C ILE A 158 1.91 13.06 -3.60
N LYS A 159 1.94 12.20 -4.61
CA LYS A 159 0.76 11.51 -5.14
C LYS A 159 0.61 10.11 -4.53
N PRO A 160 -0.64 9.64 -4.29
CA PRO A 160 -0.87 8.27 -3.87
C PRO A 160 -0.62 7.27 -4.99
N GLY A 161 -0.14 6.05 -4.64
CA GLY A 161 0.06 4.95 -5.58
C GLY A 161 -1.04 3.89 -5.56
N PHE A 162 -1.95 3.93 -4.59
CA PHE A 162 -3.11 3.03 -4.47
C PHE A 162 -4.22 3.66 -3.63
N ILE A 163 -5.39 3.00 -3.59
CA ILE A 163 -6.53 3.40 -2.77
C ILE A 163 -6.56 2.45 -1.56
N LYS A 164 -6.56 2.97 -0.33
CA LYS A 164 -6.74 2.19 0.90
C LYS A 164 -8.08 2.51 1.51
N ILE A 165 -8.92 1.47 1.62
CA ILE A 165 -10.18 1.50 2.38
C ILE A 165 -10.16 0.38 3.42
N GLY A 166 -11.18 0.34 4.27
CA GLY A 166 -11.38 -0.73 5.24
C GLY A 166 -12.84 -0.90 5.56
N VAL A 167 -13.23 -2.13 5.83
CA VAL A 167 -14.58 -2.51 6.25
C VAL A 167 -14.50 -3.43 7.47
N ASP A 168 -15.55 -3.46 8.27
CA ASP A 168 -15.65 -4.45 9.34
C ASP A 168 -15.93 -5.84 8.76
N ALA A 169 -15.27 -6.84 9.33
CA ALA A 169 -15.40 -8.24 8.95
C ALA A 169 -16.46 -8.92 9.83
N ASP A 170 -17.71 -8.46 9.80
CA ASP A 170 -18.79 -9.11 10.52
C ASP A 170 -19.70 -9.94 9.59
N ASP A 171 -20.52 -10.82 10.20
CA ASP A 171 -21.40 -11.73 9.47
C ASP A 171 -22.74 -11.03 9.05
N LYS A 172 -22.91 -9.73 9.34
CA LYS A 172 -24.12 -8.97 9.03
C LYS A 172 -24.08 -8.37 7.61
N GLY A 173 -22.99 -8.57 6.89
CA GLY A 173 -22.72 -7.95 5.60
C GLY A 173 -22.25 -6.50 5.72
N LEU A 174 -21.99 -5.88 4.59
CA LEU A 174 -21.47 -4.51 4.53
C LEU A 174 -22.51 -3.49 4.93
N SER A 175 -22.14 -2.55 5.81
CA SER A 175 -22.97 -1.41 6.17
C SER A 175 -23.17 -0.46 4.98
N THR A 176 -24.14 0.44 5.08
CA THR A 176 -24.34 1.51 4.06
C THR A 176 -23.08 2.38 3.88
N VAL A 177 -22.38 2.67 4.97
CA VAL A 177 -21.12 3.44 4.93
C VAL A 177 -20.04 2.66 4.21
N HIS A 178 -19.87 1.36 4.50
CA HIS A 178 -18.89 0.51 3.81
C HIS A 178 -19.18 0.41 2.31
N ARG A 179 -20.43 0.17 1.91
CA ARG A 179 -20.83 0.14 0.49
C ARG A 179 -20.54 1.47 -0.20
N LYS A 180 -20.74 2.61 0.47
CA LYS A 180 -20.39 3.94 -0.02
C LYS A 180 -18.88 4.08 -0.26
N LEU A 181 -18.04 3.65 0.69
CA LEU A 181 -16.57 3.69 0.54
C LEU A 181 -16.10 2.85 -0.65
N ILE A 182 -16.67 1.66 -0.83
CA ILE A 182 -16.33 0.76 -1.94
C ILE A 182 -16.71 1.37 -3.28
N ARG A 183 -17.92 1.95 -3.41
CA ARG A 183 -18.34 2.64 -4.63
C ARG A 183 -17.48 3.87 -4.93
N ALA A 184 -17.12 4.64 -3.91
CA ALA A 184 -16.19 5.75 -4.06
C ALA A 184 -14.80 5.27 -4.55
N ALA A 185 -14.30 4.16 -4.02
CA ALA A 185 -13.05 3.55 -4.48
C ALA A 185 -13.15 3.07 -5.93
N GLY A 186 -14.26 2.44 -6.31
CA GLY A 186 -14.53 2.04 -7.70
C GLY A 186 -14.56 3.24 -8.66
N LYS A 187 -15.25 4.33 -8.29
CA LYS A 187 -15.28 5.58 -9.07
C LYS A 187 -13.87 6.19 -9.19
N THR A 188 -13.09 6.14 -8.12
CA THR A 188 -11.69 6.62 -8.11
C THR A 188 -10.83 5.77 -9.03
N HIS A 189 -10.92 4.43 -8.96
CA HIS A 189 -10.20 3.53 -9.84
C HIS A 189 -10.47 3.82 -11.32
N LYS A 190 -11.74 3.98 -11.70
CA LYS A 190 -12.13 4.27 -13.08
C LYS A 190 -11.53 5.54 -13.68
N GLN A 191 -11.12 6.50 -12.84
CA GLN A 191 -10.50 7.75 -13.29
C GLN A 191 -8.98 7.80 -13.10
N THR A 192 -8.42 6.93 -12.25
CA THR A 192 -7.00 7.02 -11.87
C THR A 192 -6.20 5.77 -12.22
N GLY A 193 -6.86 4.62 -12.36
CA GLY A 193 -6.19 3.33 -12.51
C GLY A 193 -5.57 2.78 -11.21
N LEU A 194 -5.71 3.46 -10.07
CA LEU A 194 -5.18 3.05 -8.77
C LEU A 194 -5.86 1.76 -8.29
N THR A 195 -5.07 0.82 -7.79
CA THR A 195 -5.57 -0.44 -7.23
C THR A 195 -6.22 -0.19 -5.86
N ILE A 196 -7.27 -0.94 -5.55
CA ILE A 196 -8.07 -0.83 -4.32
C ILE A 196 -7.58 -1.89 -3.33
N TYR A 197 -6.96 -1.49 -2.24
CA TYR A 197 -6.60 -2.33 -1.10
C TYR A 197 -7.67 -2.15 -0.02
N SER A 198 -8.40 -3.21 0.30
CA SER A 198 -9.45 -3.16 1.32
C SER A 198 -9.11 -4.05 2.51
N HIS A 199 -8.88 -3.42 3.68
CA HIS A 199 -8.84 -4.15 4.95
C HIS A 199 -10.20 -4.84 5.15
N THR A 200 -10.18 -6.18 5.23
CA THR A 200 -11.42 -6.96 5.20
C THR A 200 -11.37 -8.16 6.15
N GLY A 201 -10.36 -9.03 6.03
CA GLY A 201 -10.24 -10.26 6.81
C GLY A 201 -11.04 -11.42 6.21
N LYS A 202 -12.29 -11.63 6.63
CA LYS A 202 -13.11 -12.78 6.20
C LYS A 202 -13.53 -12.73 4.74
N ALA A 203 -13.84 -13.89 4.18
CA ALA A 203 -14.24 -14.05 2.78
C ALA A 203 -15.59 -13.41 2.45
N ALA A 204 -16.60 -13.60 3.30
CA ALA A 204 -17.95 -13.10 3.00
C ALA A 204 -17.97 -11.59 2.68
N PRO A 205 -17.43 -10.69 3.52
CA PRO A 205 -17.36 -9.28 3.17
C PRO A 205 -16.41 -8.98 2.00
N ALA A 206 -15.39 -9.81 1.74
CA ALA A 206 -14.52 -9.63 0.57
C ALA A 206 -15.27 -9.91 -0.74
N LEU A 207 -16.00 -11.01 -0.79
CA LEU A 207 -16.80 -11.40 -1.96
C LEU A 207 -17.95 -10.41 -2.23
N GLU A 208 -18.59 -9.88 -1.17
CA GLU A 208 -19.61 -8.84 -1.30
C GLU A 208 -19.02 -7.53 -1.89
N GLN A 209 -17.79 -7.17 -1.51
CA GLN A 209 -17.09 -6.01 -2.12
C GLN A 209 -16.79 -6.25 -3.58
N ILE A 210 -16.30 -7.44 -3.95
CA ILE A 210 -16.04 -7.82 -5.34
C ILE A 210 -17.32 -7.72 -6.17
N ASP A 211 -18.43 -8.28 -5.69
CA ASP A 211 -19.72 -8.22 -6.38
C ASP A 211 -20.20 -6.77 -6.56
N LEU A 212 -20.04 -5.94 -5.52
CA LEU A 212 -20.40 -4.52 -5.62
C LEU A 212 -19.55 -3.77 -6.64
N LEU A 213 -18.24 -4.03 -6.71
CA LEU A 213 -17.35 -3.43 -7.71
C LEU A 213 -17.72 -3.88 -9.14
N VAL A 214 -18.07 -5.15 -9.34
CA VAL A 214 -18.54 -5.67 -10.65
C VAL A 214 -19.81 -4.94 -11.07
N ARG A 215 -20.78 -4.76 -10.19
CA ARG A 215 -22.02 -3.98 -10.47
C ARG A 215 -21.74 -2.51 -10.81
N GLU A 216 -20.65 -1.96 -10.30
CA GLU A 216 -20.16 -0.60 -10.64
C GLU A 216 -19.28 -0.58 -11.90
N ASN A 217 -19.20 -1.67 -12.68
CA ASN A 217 -18.33 -1.83 -13.85
C ASN A 217 -16.84 -1.59 -13.52
N VAL A 218 -16.38 -2.16 -12.43
CA VAL A 218 -14.96 -2.21 -12.03
C VAL A 218 -14.53 -3.66 -12.01
N SER A 219 -13.47 -3.98 -12.75
CA SER A 219 -12.93 -5.34 -12.78
C SER A 219 -12.39 -5.74 -11.41
N PRO A 220 -12.69 -6.97 -10.94
CA PRO A 220 -12.09 -7.51 -9.72
C PRO A 220 -10.56 -7.51 -9.70
N GLN A 221 -9.91 -7.46 -10.86
CA GLN A 221 -8.46 -7.32 -10.96
C GLN A 221 -7.93 -6.02 -10.29
N ALA A 222 -8.79 -5.03 -10.08
CA ALA A 222 -8.47 -3.81 -9.35
C ALA A 222 -8.51 -3.97 -7.83
N PHE A 223 -9.01 -5.08 -7.30
CA PHE A 223 -9.29 -5.28 -5.89
C PHE A 223 -8.28 -6.21 -5.23
N VAL A 224 -7.77 -5.81 -4.06
CA VAL A 224 -6.93 -6.61 -3.17
C VAL A 224 -7.69 -6.87 -1.88
N TRP A 225 -7.98 -8.14 -1.63
CA TRP A 225 -8.54 -8.62 -0.36
C TRP A 225 -7.42 -8.67 0.69
N VAL A 226 -7.35 -7.62 1.51
CA VAL A 226 -6.35 -7.47 2.57
C VAL A 226 -6.76 -8.26 3.82
N HIS A 227 -5.78 -8.83 4.53
CA HIS A 227 -5.90 -9.72 5.68
C HIS A 227 -6.68 -11.01 5.39
N ALA A 228 -6.53 -11.53 4.18
CA ALA A 228 -7.21 -12.76 3.79
C ALA A 228 -6.83 -13.96 4.68
N GLN A 229 -5.68 -13.92 5.38
CA GLN A 229 -5.28 -14.95 6.34
C GLN A 229 -6.29 -15.18 7.48
N ALA A 230 -7.16 -14.20 7.78
CA ALA A 230 -8.21 -14.34 8.78
C ALA A 230 -9.32 -15.32 8.34
N GLU A 231 -9.40 -15.64 7.05
CA GLU A 231 -10.28 -16.68 6.55
C GLU A 231 -9.66 -18.06 6.80
N LYS A 232 -10.45 -18.95 7.40
CA LYS A 232 -10.01 -20.31 7.75
C LYS A 232 -10.26 -21.31 6.63
N ASP A 233 -11.32 -21.11 5.85
CA ASP A 233 -11.62 -21.94 4.70
C ASP A 233 -10.81 -21.47 3.48
N GLN A 234 -9.71 -22.17 3.20
CA GLN A 234 -8.81 -21.84 2.08
C GLN A 234 -9.49 -21.94 0.70
N GLN A 235 -10.63 -22.66 0.57
CA GLN A 235 -11.38 -22.71 -0.68
C GLN A 235 -11.93 -21.31 -1.06
N GLN A 236 -12.19 -20.45 -0.09
CA GLN A 236 -12.66 -19.09 -0.32
C GLN A 236 -11.62 -18.23 -1.05
N TYR A 237 -10.32 -18.50 -0.88
CA TYR A 237 -9.28 -17.84 -1.68
C TYR A 237 -9.48 -18.13 -3.16
N LEU A 238 -9.78 -19.39 -3.51
CA LEU A 238 -9.98 -19.78 -4.91
C LEU A 238 -11.23 -19.12 -5.50
N VAL A 239 -12.28 -18.93 -4.70
CA VAL A 239 -13.48 -18.21 -5.13
C VAL A 239 -13.12 -16.77 -5.51
N ALA A 240 -12.43 -16.03 -4.66
CA ALA A 240 -11.99 -14.67 -4.93
C ALA A 240 -11.01 -14.59 -6.12
N LEU A 241 -10.01 -15.48 -6.15
CA LEU A 241 -8.99 -15.51 -7.20
C LEU A 241 -9.58 -15.78 -8.60
N LYS A 242 -10.58 -16.66 -8.70
CA LYS A 242 -11.28 -16.95 -9.97
C LYS A 242 -12.01 -15.74 -10.55
N THR A 243 -12.38 -14.75 -9.74
CA THR A 243 -12.91 -13.47 -10.23
C THR A 243 -11.84 -12.57 -10.85
N GLY A 244 -10.57 -12.84 -10.57
CA GLY A 244 -9.42 -12.02 -10.93
C GLY A 244 -8.89 -11.12 -9.81
N ALA A 245 -9.54 -11.10 -8.64
CA ALA A 245 -9.08 -10.35 -7.47
C ALA A 245 -7.73 -10.84 -6.96
N TRP A 246 -7.06 -10.02 -6.15
CA TRP A 246 -5.84 -10.37 -5.45
C TRP A 246 -6.17 -10.85 -4.03
N VAL A 247 -5.42 -11.83 -3.55
CA VAL A 247 -5.44 -12.29 -2.15
C VAL A 247 -4.16 -11.82 -1.47
N SER A 248 -4.28 -11.08 -0.36
CA SER A 248 -3.14 -10.62 0.44
C SER A 248 -3.08 -11.36 1.77
N LEU A 249 -2.00 -12.12 1.95
CA LEU A 249 -1.63 -12.79 3.19
C LEU A 249 -0.56 -11.92 3.86
N ASP A 250 -0.98 -10.92 4.60
CA ASP A 250 -0.17 -9.77 4.98
C ASP A 250 0.02 -9.59 6.49
N GLY A 251 -0.26 -10.58 7.28
CA GLY A 251 -0.02 -10.55 8.72
C GLY A 251 1.05 -11.57 9.15
N MET A 252 2.11 -11.75 8.36
CA MET A 252 3.11 -12.80 8.55
C MET A 252 4.02 -12.54 9.76
N THR A 253 3.42 -12.55 10.93
CA THR A 253 4.08 -12.50 12.24
C THR A 253 3.52 -13.61 13.13
N GLY A 254 4.37 -14.39 13.79
CA GLY A 254 3.97 -15.41 14.76
C GLY A 254 3.69 -16.80 14.17
N ASP A 255 2.47 -17.11 13.73
CA ASP A 255 2.13 -18.45 13.20
C ASP A 255 2.64 -18.67 11.77
N TYR A 256 3.94 -18.87 11.63
CA TYR A 256 4.59 -19.04 10.32
C TYR A 256 4.14 -20.31 9.59
N GLU A 257 3.82 -21.38 10.31
CA GLU A 257 3.38 -22.65 9.70
C GLU A 257 2.03 -22.49 8.99
N ASP A 258 1.11 -21.72 9.56
CA ASP A 258 -0.19 -21.48 8.93
C ASP A 258 -0.02 -20.71 7.61
N TYR A 259 0.84 -19.71 7.55
CA TYR A 259 1.14 -18.99 6.31
C TYR A 259 1.78 -19.90 5.25
N VAL A 260 2.72 -20.76 5.66
CA VAL A 260 3.35 -21.72 4.75
C VAL A 260 2.29 -22.69 4.19
N ARG A 261 1.41 -23.24 5.02
CA ARG A 261 0.31 -24.11 4.56
C ARG A 261 -0.58 -23.42 3.52
N LYS A 262 -0.97 -22.16 3.77
CA LYS A 262 -1.78 -21.34 2.84
C LYS A 262 -1.06 -21.12 1.51
N LEU A 263 0.22 -20.79 1.54
CA LEU A 263 1.01 -20.60 0.33
C LEU A 263 1.23 -21.89 -0.46
N VAL A 264 1.46 -23.02 0.23
CA VAL A 264 1.53 -24.36 -0.39
C VAL A 264 0.21 -24.70 -1.08
N PHE A 265 -0.93 -24.46 -0.41
CA PHE A 265 -2.25 -24.66 -1.00
C PHE A 265 -2.46 -23.79 -2.25
N LEU A 266 -2.11 -22.52 -2.20
CA LEU A 266 -2.25 -21.60 -3.33
C LEU A 266 -1.32 -21.97 -4.51
N LYS A 267 -0.09 -22.43 -4.21
CA LYS A 267 0.82 -22.96 -5.22
C LYS A 267 0.27 -24.21 -5.90
N ALA A 268 -0.20 -25.18 -5.12
CA ALA A 268 -0.76 -26.44 -5.63
C ALA A 268 -1.97 -26.20 -6.54
N ASN A 269 -2.73 -25.12 -6.32
CA ASN A 269 -3.87 -24.73 -7.14
C ASN A 269 -3.51 -23.74 -8.28
N GLY A 270 -2.22 -23.40 -8.50
CA GLY A 270 -1.76 -22.57 -9.61
C GLY A 270 -1.97 -21.06 -9.44
N TRP A 271 -2.24 -20.56 -8.21
CA TRP A 271 -2.65 -19.19 -7.96
C TRP A 271 -1.57 -18.27 -7.36
N LEU A 272 -0.31 -18.70 -7.27
CA LEU A 272 0.75 -17.84 -6.73
C LEU A 272 0.86 -16.48 -7.43
N HIS A 273 0.51 -16.40 -8.71
CA HIS A 273 0.61 -15.18 -9.52
C HIS A 273 -0.42 -14.09 -9.15
N LYS A 274 -1.31 -14.36 -8.19
CA LYS A 274 -2.33 -13.41 -7.70
C LYS A 274 -2.30 -13.26 -6.17
N VAL A 275 -1.18 -13.61 -5.53
CA VAL A 275 -1.01 -13.55 -4.08
C VAL A 275 0.00 -12.47 -3.71
N LEU A 276 -0.33 -11.64 -2.74
CA LEU A 276 0.56 -10.70 -2.09
C LEU A 276 0.91 -11.21 -0.69
N ILE A 277 2.14 -10.95 -0.24
CA ILE A 277 2.62 -11.30 1.10
C ILE A 277 3.27 -10.12 1.78
N SER A 278 3.06 -9.97 3.08
CA SER A 278 3.69 -8.94 3.91
C SER A 278 3.55 -9.25 5.41
N HIS A 279 3.94 -8.33 6.27
CA HIS A 279 3.94 -8.52 7.72
C HIS A 279 2.79 -7.80 8.43
N ASP A 280 2.27 -6.70 7.85
CA ASP A 280 1.40 -5.74 8.55
C ASP A 280 2.09 -5.24 9.83
N ALA A 281 3.35 -4.88 9.71
CA ALA A 281 4.26 -4.59 10.81
C ALA A 281 4.67 -3.12 10.87
N GLY A 282 5.56 -2.79 11.83
CA GLY A 282 6.03 -1.45 12.14
C GLY A 282 5.28 -0.85 13.31
N TRP A 283 4.41 0.11 13.06
CA TRP A 283 3.45 0.65 14.00
C TRP A 283 4.08 1.53 15.09
N TYR A 284 4.81 2.58 14.69
CA TYR A 284 5.10 3.66 15.65
C TYR A 284 3.76 4.28 16.10
N ARG A 285 3.49 4.25 17.40
CA ARG A 285 2.22 4.73 17.98
C ARG A 285 2.42 6.05 18.73
N PRO A 286 1.98 7.19 18.16
CA PRO A 286 2.00 8.46 18.85
C PRO A 286 1.26 8.39 20.20
N GLY A 287 1.87 8.96 21.25
CA GLY A 287 1.32 8.92 22.61
C GLY A 287 1.82 7.76 23.47
N GLU A 288 2.46 6.73 22.89
CA GLU A 288 3.19 5.72 23.65
C GLU A 288 4.65 6.13 23.86
N VAL A 289 5.26 5.65 24.95
CA VAL A 289 6.68 5.91 25.25
C VAL A 289 7.53 5.39 24.08
N ASN A 290 8.36 6.26 23.51
CA ASN A 290 9.20 5.96 22.34
C ASN A 290 8.43 5.37 21.14
N GLY A 291 7.13 5.67 21.00
CA GLY A 291 6.28 5.15 19.93
C GLY A 291 5.85 3.69 20.12
N GLY A 292 6.02 3.16 21.32
CA GLY A 292 5.65 1.79 21.64
C GLY A 292 6.62 0.73 21.10
N GLU A 293 6.17 -0.52 21.08
CA GLU A 293 6.89 -1.62 20.47
C GLU A 293 6.77 -1.56 18.95
N ILE A 294 7.91 -1.62 18.25
CA ILE A 294 7.97 -1.67 16.78
C ILE A 294 8.17 -3.13 16.36
N HIS A 295 7.26 -3.64 15.57
CA HIS A 295 7.42 -4.94 14.92
C HIS A 295 8.33 -4.80 13.71
N GLY A 296 9.34 -5.67 13.59
CA GLY A 296 10.31 -5.64 12.48
C GLY A 296 9.71 -6.12 11.15
N TYR A 297 10.43 -5.88 10.07
CA TYR A 297 9.98 -6.19 8.69
C TYR A 297 10.77 -7.34 8.07
N THR A 298 11.26 -8.29 8.89
CA THR A 298 12.21 -9.32 8.40
C THR A 298 11.75 -10.76 8.57
N ASP A 299 10.59 -11.01 9.17
CA ASP A 299 10.09 -12.35 9.47
C ASP A 299 9.89 -13.21 8.21
N ILE A 300 9.43 -12.61 7.11
CA ILE A 300 9.33 -13.30 5.82
C ILE A 300 10.70 -13.87 5.41
N PHE A 301 11.77 -13.12 5.60
CA PHE A 301 13.13 -13.53 5.20
C PHE A 301 13.73 -14.55 6.15
N LYS A 302 13.51 -14.37 7.47
CA LYS A 302 14.09 -15.21 8.52
C LYS A 302 13.33 -16.53 8.72
N HIS A 303 12.02 -16.54 8.52
CA HIS A 303 11.16 -17.67 8.88
C HIS A 303 10.37 -18.23 7.69
N ILE A 304 9.63 -17.39 6.96
CA ILE A 304 8.74 -17.86 5.90
C ILE A 304 9.53 -18.37 4.69
N LYS A 305 10.45 -17.57 4.16
CA LYS A 305 11.23 -17.92 2.97
C LYS A 305 12.03 -19.24 3.12
N PRO A 306 12.75 -19.52 4.22
CA PRO A 306 13.37 -20.82 4.46
C PRO A 306 12.35 -21.98 4.49
N ALA A 307 11.23 -21.79 5.19
CA ALA A 307 10.19 -22.82 5.29
C ALA A 307 9.53 -23.09 3.92
N LEU A 308 9.29 -22.07 3.09
CA LEU A 308 8.81 -22.24 1.72
C LEU A 308 9.80 -23.05 0.86
N ARG A 309 11.11 -22.84 1.01
CA ARG A 309 12.14 -23.62 0.33
C ARG A 309 12.06 -25.10 0.66
N VAL A 310 11.90 -25.43 1.95
CA VAL A 310 11.69 -26.82 2.42
C VAL A 310 10.44 -27.43 1.79
N ASN A 311 9.42 -26.62 1.51
CA ASN A 311 8.17 -27.02 0.87
C ASN A 311 8.19 -26.89 -0.67
N GLY A 312 9.38 -26.88 -1.29
CA GLY A 312 9.55 -26.96 -2.74
C GLY A 312 9.25 -25.65 -3.51
N PHE A 313 9.31 -24.50 -2.84
CA PHE A 313 9.25 -23.21 -3.55
C PHE A 313 10.61 -22.90 -4.16
N THR A 314 10.61 -22.56 -5.44
CA THR A 314 11.79 -22.14 -6.20
C THR A 314 12.08 -20.65 -5.97
N ASP A 315 13.25 -20.18 -6.46
CA ASP A 315 13.55 -18.74 -6.51
C ASP A 315 12.54 -17.99 -7.36
N ASP A 316 12.06 -18.62 -8.43
CA ASP A 316 11.03 -18.03 -9.30
C ASP A 316 9.70 -17.84 -8.59
N ASP A 317 9.27 -18.80 -7.75
CA ASP A 317 8.08 -18.66 -6.91
C ASP A 317 8.22 -17.50 -5.91
N ILE A 318 9.38 -17.37 -5.26
CA ILE A 318 9.66 -16.28 -4.33
C ILE A 318 9.66 -14.92 -5.06
N ASN A 319 10.31 -14.87 -6.23
CA ASN A 319 10.30 -13.68 -7.07
C ASN A 319 8.89 -13.35 -7.59
N GLN A 320 8.05 -14.36 -7.85
CA GLN A 320 6.65 -14.15 -8.17
C GLN A 320 5.93 -13.43 -7.04
N LEU A 321 6.05 -13.91 -5.80
CA LEU A 321 5.38 -13.36 -4.63
C LEU A 321 5.88 -11.94 -4.26
N MET A 322 7.19 -11.72 -4.30
CA MET A 322 7.79 -10.52 -3.71
C MET A 322 8.18 -9.44 -4.73
N ILE A 323 8.23 -9.76 -6.03
CA ILE A 323 8.64 -8.81 -7.08
C ILE A 323 7.52 -8.65 -8.10
N ARG A 324 7.16 -9.74 -8.81
CA ARG A 324 6.24 -9.63 -9.95
C ARG A 324 4.81 -9.31 -9.54
N ASN A 325 4.31 -9.91 -8.47
CA ASN A 325 2.95 -9.67 -8.00
C ASN A 325 2.75 -8.24 -7.51
N PRO A 326 3.60 -7.69 -6.59
CA PRO A 326 3.48 -6.28 -6.20
C PRO A 326 3.59 -5.33 -7.39
N ALA A 327 4.51 -5.57 -8.33
CA ALA A 327 4.64 -4.79 -9.55
C ALA A 327 3.33 -4.78 -10.37
N ASN A 328 2.74 -5.96 -10.59
CA ASN A 328 1.49 -6.10 -11.32
C ASN A 328 0.28 -5.48 -10.60
N ALA A 329 0.19 -5.65 -9.29
CA ALA A 329 -0.89 -5.10 -8.48
C ALA A 329 -0.85 -3.57 -8.42
N LEU A 330 0.35 -2.99 -8.27
CA LEU A 330 0.55 -1.55 -8.06
C LEU A 330 0.70 -0.74 -9.36
N THR A 331 0.87 -1.40 -10.50
CA THR A 331 0.90 -0.70 -11.80
C THR A 331 -0.41 0.02 -12.04
N ILE A 332 -0.33 1.33 -12.21
CA ILE A 332 -1.48 2.22 -12.44
C ILE A 332 -2.04 1.93 -13.84
N ARG A 333 -3.23 1.36 -13.89
CA ARG A 333 -3.96 1.09 -15.11
C ARG A 333 -5.45 0.88 -14.82
N ILE A 334 -6.31 1.40 -15.67
CA ILE A 334 -7.74 1.08 -15.59
C ILE A 334 -7.91 -0.40 -15.94
N ARG A 335 -8.56 -1.14 -15.06
CA ARG A 335 -8.87 -2.56 -15.24
C ARG A 335 -10.36 -2.70 -15.54
N HIS A 336 -10.66 -3.24 -16.71
CA HIS A 336 -12.04 -3.43 -17.23
C HIS A 336 -12.51 -4.86 -17.03
#